data_15f443ba9480ca233ff9b7ccd50c7862
#
_entry.id   15f443ba9480ca233ff9b7ccd50c7862
#
_cell.length_a   1.000
_cell.length_b   1.000
_cell.length_c   1.000
_cell.angle_alpha   90.00
_cell.angle_beta   90.00
_cell.angle_gamma   90.00
#
_symmetry.space_group_name_H-M   'P 1'
#
loop_
_entity.id
_entity.type
_entity.pdbx_description
1 polymer ?
#
loop_
_entity_poly.entity_id
_entity_poly.type
_entity_poly.pdbx_seq_one_letter_code
_entity_poly.pdbx_strand_id
1 'polypeptide(L)'
;MRAHYFQHVPFEGLGSIEPWLQKAGYEITSTRFYESTELPDLKTIEVLIVMGGPMSVNDEDKFPWLVAEKQFIRDAIAKRKPVLGICLGAQLIASTLGAIVYSNQEKEIGWFPICGITSNDLSSFHFPSL
;
A
#
# COMPACT_ATOMS: atom_id res chain seq x y z
N MET A 1 -11.09 15.61 5.25
CA MET A 1 -9.91 14.85 4.74
C MET A 1 -10.36 13.43 4.45
N ARG A 2 -9.96 12.87 3.31
CA ARG A 2 -10.35 11.51 2.91
C ARG A 2 -9.11 10.62 2.76
N ALA A 3 -9.12 9.48 3.43
CA ALA A 3 -8.19 8.39 3.23
C ALA A 3 -8.87 7.32 2.36
N HIS A 4 -8.20 6.89 1.31
CA HIS A 4 -8.68 5.82 0.46
C HIS A 4 -7.76 4.62 0.55
N TYR A 5 -8.31 3.41 0.64
CA TYR A 5 -7.49 2.22 0.62
C TYR A 5 -7.89 1.24 -0.47
N PHE A 6 -6.87 0.58 -1.03
CA PHE A 6 -7.01 -0.51 -1.97
C PHE A 6 -6.97 -1.83 -1.22
N GLN A 7 -7.97 -2.67 -1.39
CA GLN A 7 -8.10 -3.98 -0.78
C GLN A 7 -8.20 -5.06 -1.86
N HIS A 8 -7.32 -6.05 -1.78
CA HIS A 8 -7.18 -7.08 -2.81
C HIS A 8 -7.93 -8.37 -2.49
N VAL A 9 -8.14 -8.64 -1.20
CA VAL A 9 -8.85 -9.83 -0.70
C VAL A 9 -9.72 -9.47 0.50
N PRO A 10 -10.84 -10.20 0.74
CA PRO A 10 -11.82 -9.82 1.76
C PRO A 10 -11.28 -9.82 3.20
N PHE A 11 -10.24 -10.61 3.49
CA PHE A 11 -9.71 -10.81 4.83
C PHE A 11 -8.49 -9.95 5.18
N GLU A 12 -8.02 -9.08 4.26
CA GLU A 12 -6.91 -8.16 4.50
C GLU A 12 -7.39 -6.70 4.48
N GLY A 13 -8.11 -6.28 5.53
CA GLY A 13 -8.54 -4.90 5.73
C GLY A 13 -7.53 -4.07 6.51
N LEU A 14 -7.90 -2.82 6.82
CA LEU A 14 -7.03 -1.82 7.45
C LEU A 14 -6.52 -2.19 8.87
N GLY A 15 -7.19 -3.12 9.57
CA GLY A 15 -6.81 -3.49 10.93
C GLY A 15 -6.69 -2.27 11.86
N SER A 16 -5.58 -2.15 12.57
CA SER A 16 -5.34 -1.04 13.51
C SER A 16 -5.17 0.34 12.85
N ILE A 17 -5.01 0.40 11.54
CA ILE A 17 -4.91 1.67 10.80
C ILE A 17 -6.28 2.37 10.78
N GLU A 18 -7.37 1.61 10.72
CA GLU A 18 -8.72 2.16 10.65
C GLU A 18 -9.07 3.06 11.85
N PRO A 19 -8.99 2.61 13.12
CA PRO A 19 -9.28 3.46 14.26
C PRO A 19 -8.33 4.65 14.39
N TRP A 20 -7.08 4.51 13.91
CA TRP A 20 -6.15 5.63 13.87
C TRP A 20 -6.62 6.71 12.89
N LEU A 21 -7.02 6.33 11.67
CA LEU A 21 -7.56 7.27 10.67
C LEU A 21 -8.83 7.95 11.17
N GLN A 22 -9.74 7.18 11.78
CA GLN A 22 -10.98 7.72 12.37
C GLN A 22 -10.68 8.77 13.45
N LYS A 23 -9.75 8.45 14.35
CA LYS A 23 -9.32 9.39 15.41
C LYS A 23 -8.67 10.65 14.83
N ALA A 24 -7.98 10.53 13.71
CA ALA A 24 -7.37 11.65 13.00
C ALA A 24 -8.38 12.45 12.13
N GLY A 25 -9.66 12.07 12.14
CA GLY A 25 -10.73 12.79 11.45
C GLY A 25 -10.82 12.52 9.94
N TYR A 26 -10.28 11.39 9.47
CA TYR A 26 -10.41 10.99 8.07
C TYR A 26 -11.76 10.33 7.79
N GLU A 27 -12.40 10.72 6.69
CA GLU A 27 -13.40 9.91 6.01
C GLU A 27 -12.68 8.77 5.29
N ILE A 28 -13.09 7.52 5.52
CA ILE A 28 -12.44 6.33 4.96
C ILE A 28 -13.28 5.79 3.82
N THR A 29 -12.66 5.62 2.66
CA THR A 29 -13.26 5.01 1.48
C THR A 29 -12.36 3.90 0.95
N SER A 30 -12.90 2.99 0.11
CA SER A 30 -12.14 1.85 -0.42
C SER A 30 -12.49 1.50 -1.84
N THR A 31 -11.53 0.95 -2.57
CA THR A 31 -11.73 0.12 -3.74
C THR A 31 -11.36 -1.31 -3.36
N ARG A 32 -12.34 -2.20 -3.43
CA ARG A 32 -12.19 -3.64 -3.17
C ARG A 32 -12.15 -4.36 -4.50
N PHE A 33 -10.96 -4.70 -4.99
CA PHE A 33 -10.77 -5.24 -6.34
C PHE A 33 -11.47 -6.59 -6.59
N TYR A 34 -11.85 -7.29 -5.53
CA TYR A 34 -12.68 -8.51 -5.63
C TYR A 34 -14.19 -8.23 -5.77
N GLU A 35 -14.61 -6.97 -5.62
CA GLU A 35 -16.00 -6.53 -5.79
C GLU A 35 -16.15 -5.62 -7.01
N SER A 36 -15.25 -4.64 -7.16
CA SER A 36 -15.28 -3.63 -8.21
C SER A 36 -13.87 -3.12 -8.50
N THR A 37 -13.62 -2.79 -9.76
CA THR A 37 -12.36 -2.19 -10.21
C THR A 37 -12.46 -0.68 -10.41
N GLU A 38 -13.54 -0.06 -9.93
CA GLU A 38 -13.76 1.38 -10.05
C GLU A 38 -12.81 2.13 -9.09
N LEU A 39 -12.03 3.04 -9.67
CA LEU A 39 -11.09 3.88 -8.93
C LEU A 39 -11.71 5.24 -8.62
N PRO A 40 -11.41 5.84 -7.47
CA PRO A 40 -11.89 7.17 -7.12
C PRO A 40 -11.19 8.25 -7.94
N ASP A 41 -11.76 9.47 -7.94
CA ASP A 41 -11.00 10.62 -8.41
C ASP A 41 -9.87 10.93 -7.42
N LEU A 42 -8.64 10.87 -7.89
CA LEU A 42 -7.43 11.12 -7.10
C LEU A 42 -7.43 12.49 -6.42
N LYS A 43 -8.15 13.48 -6.96
CA LYS A 43 -8.25 14.81 -6.35
C LYS A 43 -9.02 14.81 -5.04
N THR A 44 -9.87 13.82 -4.83
CA THR A 44 -10.77 13.74 -3.67
C THR A 44 -10.13 13.06 -2.46
N ILE A 45 -8.93 12.50 -2.60
CA ILE A 45 -8.24 11.79 -1.53
C ILE A 45 -6.96 12.51 -1.11
N GLU A 46 -6.67 12.50 0.18
CA GLU A 46 -5.44 13.06 0.76
C GLU A 46 -4.39 11.99 1.05
N VAL A 47 -4.81 10.78 1.39
CA VAL A 47 -3.93 9.65 1.73
C VAL A 47 -4.38 8.41 0.98
N LEU A 48 -3.44 7.70 0.38
CA LEU A 48 -3.67 6.39 -0.24
C LEU A 48 -2.99 5.30 0.58
N ILE A 49 -3.73 4.22 0.88
CA ILE A 49 -3.19 3.03 1.56
C ILE A 49 -3.40 1.84 0.63
N VAL A 50 -2.33 1.12 0.35
CA VAL A 50 -2.35 -0.05 -0.54
C VAL A 50 -2.08 -1.29 0.30
N MET A 51 -3.12 -2.11 0.45
CA MET A 51 -3.08 -3.28 1.32
C MET A 51 -2.31 -4.45 0.70
N GLY A 52 -2.14 -5.50 1.47
CA GLY A 52 -1.55 -6.76 1.05
C GLY A 52 -2.46 -7.62 0.17
N GLY A 53 -1.94 -8.73 -0.26
CA GLY A 53 -2.66 -9.73 -1.05
C GLY A 53 -1.74 -10.84 -1.53
N PRO A 54 -2.31 -11.98 -1.96
CA PRO A 54 -1.54 -13.14 -2.42
C PRO A 54 -1.00 -13.01 -3.86
N MET A 55 -1.40 -11.95 -4.59
CA MET A 55 -0.98 -11.73 -5.97
C MET A 55 0.49 -11.34 -6.06
N SER A 56 1.13 -11.66 -7.17
CA SER A 56 2.38 -11.00 -7.58
C SER A 56 2.09 -9.68 -8.27
N VAL A 57 2.99 -8.70 -8.10
CA VAL A 57 2.94 -7.45 -8.89
C VAL A 57 3.06 -7.69 -10.40
N ASN A 58 3.51 -8.87 -10.81
CA ASN A 58 3.69 -9.28 -12.21
C ASN A 58 2.50 -10.10 -12.74
N ASP A 59 1.44 -10.29 -11.96
CA ASP A 59 0.27 -11.09 -12.34
C ASP A 59 -0.78 -10.28 -13.12
N GLU A 60 -0.37 -9.32 -13.94
CA GLU A 60 -1.27 -8.45 -14.70
C GLU A 60 -2.15 -9.23 -15.70
N ASP A 61 -1.66 -10.36 -16.21
CA ASP A 61 -2.43 -11.24 -17.10
C ASP A 61 -3.61 -11.91 -16.36
N LYS A 62 -3.42 -12.23 -15.07
CA LYS A 62 -4.45 -12.85 -14.22
C LYS A 62 -5.36 -11.80 -13.58
N PHE A 63 -4.80 -10.65 -13.25
CA PHE A 63 -5.45 -9.55 -12.58
C PHE A 63 -5.26 -8.26 -13.36
N PRO A 64 -6.02 -8.04 -14.45
CA PRO A 64 -5.84 -6.87 -15.33
C PRO A 64 -5.98 -5.52 -14.62
N TRP A 65 -6.72 -5.47 -13.51
CA TRP A 65 -6.87 -4.27 -12.68
C TRP A 65 -5.56 -3.79 -12.04
N LEU A 66 -4.54 -4.67 -11.93
CA LEU A 66 -3.20 -4.27 -11.45
C LEU A 66 -2.58 -3.16 -12.29
N VAL A 67 -2.84 -3.12 -13.59
CA VAL A 67 -2.33 -2.08 -14.49
C VAL A 67 -2.87 -0.71 -14.09
N ALA A 68 -4.18 -0.61 -13.89
CA ALA A 68 -4.85 0.62 -13.49
C ALA A 68 -4.45 1.04 -12.06
N GLU A 69 -4.31 0.09 -11.15
CA GLU A 69 -3.87 0.32 -9.79
C GLU A 69 -2.45 0.90 -9.76
N LYS A 70 -1.49 0.29 -10.47
CA LYS A 70 -0.13 0.80 -10.59
C LYS A 70 -0.09 2.23 -11.15
N GLN A 71 -0.91 2.50 -12.17
CA GLN A 71 -1.00 3.84 -12.73
C GLN A 71 -1.53 4.84 -11.69
N PHE A 72 -2.56 4.46 -10.94
CA PHE A 72 -3.12 5.31 -9.89
C PHE A 72 -2.11 5.61 -8.77
N ILE A 73 -1.37 4.59 -8.33
CA ILE A 73 -0.28 4.75 -7.34
C ILE A 73 0.79 5.71 -7.86
N ARG A 74 1.21 5.54 -9.12
CA ARG A 74 2.20 6.43 -9.76
C ARG A 74 1.70 7.87 -9.78
N ASP A 75 0.45 8.10 -10.15
CA ASP A 75 -0.14 9.42 -10.21
C ASP A 75 -0.28 10.05 -8.81
N ALA A 76 -0.61 9.26 -7.79
CA ALA A 76 -0.65 9.71 -6.40
C ALA A 76 0.73 10.19 -5.94
N ILE A 77 1.77 9.41 -6.19
CA ILE A 77 3.15 9.76 -5.85
C ILE A 77 3.61 11.01 -6.61
N ALA A 78 3.33 11.10 -7.92
CA ALA A 78 3.67 12.27 -8.74
C ALA A 78 3.00 13.55 -8.22
N LYS A 79 1.81 13.43 -7.66
CA LYS A 79 1.09 14.54 -7.01
C LYS A 79 1.47 14.75 -5.55
N ARG A 80 2.52 14.08 -5.09
CA ARG A 80 3.04 14.17 -3.71
C ARG A 80 2.02 13.84 -2.63
N LYS A 81 1.07 12.97 -2.93
CA LYS A 81 0.15 12.46 -1.91
C LYS A 81 0.87 11.41 -1.06
N PRO A 82 0.65 11.38 0.26
CA PRO A 82 1.13 10.28 1.10
C PRO A 82 0.58 8.94 0.60
N VAL A 83 1.48 7.97 0.41
CA VAL A 83 1.12 6.61 0.01
C VAL A 83 1.77 5.63 0.97
N LEU A 84 0.96 4.79 1.61
CA LEU A 84 1.42 3.70 2.47
C LEU A 84 1.15 2.36 1.80
N GLY A 85 2.19 1.55 1.61
CA GLY A 85 2.06 0.20 1.07
C GLY A 85 2.38 -0.86 2.12
N ILE A 86 1.56 -1.90 2.20
CA ILE A 86 1.73 -3.03 3.11
C ILE A 86 1.88 -4.31 2.30
N CYS A 87 2.97 -5.05 2.49
CA CYS A 87 3.26 -6.31 1.79
C CYS A 87 3.18 -6.14 0.26
N LEU A 88 2.17 -6.69 -0.42
CA LEU A 88 1.92 -6.47 -1.85
C LEU A 88 1.88 -4.97 -2.19
N GLY A 89 1.26 -4.15 -1.35
CA GLY A 89 1.20 -2.71 -1.55
C GLY A 89 2.58 -2.05 -1.60
N ALA A 90 3.51 -2.46 -0.75
CA ALA A 90 4.90 -1.98 -0.79
C ALA A 90 5.61 -2.41 -2.09
N GLN A 91 5.36 -3.64 -2.55
CA GLN A 91 5.90 -4.15 -3.81
C GLN A 91 5.31 -3.40 -5.02
N LEU A 92 4.02 -3.06 -4.99
CA LEU A 92 3.38 -2.25 -6.03
C LEU A 92 4.00 -0.85 -6.10
N ILE A 93 4.24 -0.20 -4.96
CA ILE A 93 4.94 1.09 -4.90
C ILE A 93 6.33 0.97 -5.52
N ALA A 94 7.11 -0.03 -5.10
CA ALA A 94 8.46 -0.26 -5.64
C ALA A 94 8.44 -0.47 -7.16
N SER A 95 7.52 -1.32 -7.66
CA SER A 95 7.34 -1.57 -9.09
C SER A 95 6.96 -0.30 -9.86
N THR A 96 6.06 0.52 -9.32
CA THR A 96 5.65 1.78 -9.98
C THR A 96 6.76 2.82 -10.05
N LEU A 97 7.72 2.76 -9.13
CA LEU A 97 8.91 3.61 -9.11
C LEU A 97 10.08 3.05 -9.94
N GLY A 98 9.87 1.94 -10.65
CA GLY A 98 10.85 1.35 -11.56
C GLY A 98 11.75 0.29 -10.95
N ALA A 99 11.52 -0.10 -9.69
CA ALA A 99 12.25 -1.21 -9.07
C ALA A 99 11.74 -2.56 -9.59
N ILE A 100 12.65 -3.52 -9.68
CA ILE A 100 12.32 -4.90 -10.03
C ILE A 100 11.93 -5.63 -8.74
N VAL A 101 10.73 -6.21 -8.74
CA VAL A 101 10.26 -7.10 -7.67
C VAL A 101 10.40 -8.54 -8.15
N TYR A 102 11.14 -9.34 -7.40
CA TYR A 102 11.44 -10.74 -7.73
C TYR A 102 11.40 -11.63 -6.50
N SER A 103 11.28 -12.94 -6.71
CA SER A 103 11.27 -13.90 -5.63
C SER A 103 12.61 -13.98 -4.92
N ASN A 104 12.57 -13.97 -3.58
CA ASN A 104 13.77 -14.24 -2.78
C ASN A 104 14.20 -15.71 -2.93
N GLN A 105 15.46 -16.01 -2.68
CA GLN A 105 15.99 -17.36 -2.69
C GLN A 105 15.37 -18.24 -1.60
N GLU A 106 15.11 -17.66 -0.45
CA GLU A 106 14.46 -18.31 0.68
C GLU A 106 13.14 -17.61 1.04
N LYS A 107 12.15 -18.41 1.45
CA LYS A 107 10.88 -17.87 1.91
C LYS A 107 11.02 -17.39 3.36
N GLU A 108 10.57 -16.18 3.64
CA GLU A 108 10.44 -15.63 4.98
C GLU A 108 8.99 -15.82 5.45
N ILE A 109 8.75 -16.91 6.18
CA ILE A 109 7.43 -17.23 6.77
C ILE A 109 7.63 -17.43 8.26
N GLY A 110 7.00 -16.57 9.08
CA GLY A 110 7.09 -16.62 10.53
C GLY A 110 7.41 -15.27 11.17
N TRP A 111 7.89 -15.33 12.40
CA TRP A 111 8.27 -14.15 13.17
C TRP A 111 9.78 -13.93 13.08
N PHE A 112 10.18 -12.78 12.59
CA PHE A 112 11.59 -12.38 12.44
C PHE A 112 11.83 -11.08 13.17
N PRO A 113 13.01 -10.92 13.80
CA PRO A 113 13.39 -9.63 14.36
C PRO A 113 13.59 -8.60 13.25
N ILE A 114 13.17 -7.38 13.50
CA ILE A 114 13.43 -6.23 12.61
C ILE A 114 14.35 -5.26 13.31
N CYS A 115 15.26 -4.65 12.55
CA CYS A 115 16.15 -3.59 13.03
C CYS A 115 15.86 -2.30 12.26
N GLY A 116 15.77 -1.18 13.00
CA GLY A 116 15.74 0.14 12.38
C GLY A 116 17.09 0.47 11.78
N ILE A 117 17.11 0.90 10.52
CA ILE A 117 18.30 1.45 9.89
C ILE A 117 18.20 2.97 10.00
N THR A 118 19.13 3.59 10.72
CA THR A 118 19.25 5.04 10.76
C THR A 118 19.85 5.52 9.45
N SER A 119 19.03 6.16 8.59
CA SER A 119 19.55 6.95 7.49
C SER A 119 19.48 8.44 7.88
N ASN A 120 20.44 9.23 7.43
CA ASN A 120 20.48 10.67 7.73
C ASN A 120 19.27 11.43 7.17
N ASP A 121 18.53 10.84 6.23
CA ASP A 121 17.35 11.44 5.58
C ASP A 121 16.01 11.10 6.25
N LEU A 122 16.00 10.17 7.21
CA LEU A 122 14.79 9.74 7.93
C LEU A 122 14.84 10.15 9.40
N SER A 123 15.28 11.34 9.67
CA SER A 123 15.52 11.87 11.02
C SER A 123 14.27 11.92 11.95
N SER A 124 13.10 11.60 11.44
CA SER A 124 11.83 11.69 12.18
C SER A 124 11.15 10.36 12.51
N PHE A 125 11.66 9.22 12.00
CA PHE A 125 11.05 7.92 12.26
C PHE A 125 11.95 7.06 13.15
N HIS A 126 11.49 6.83 14.38
CA HIS A 126 12.12 5.92 15.32
C HIS A 126 11.17 4.79 15.65
N PHE A 127 11.65 3.54 15.59
CA PHE A 127 10.91 2.43 16.18
C PHE A 127 10.87 2.60 17.69
N PRO A 128 9.71 2.43 18.34
CA PRO A 128 9.65 2.44 19.79
C PRO A 128 10.56 1.34 20.34
N SER A 129 11.28 1.66 21.41
CA SER A 129 12.04 0.66 22.17
C SER A 129 11.04 -0.34 22.78
N LEU A 130 11.27 -1.62 22.57
CA LEU A 130 10.52 -2.68 23.23
C LEU A 130 10.95 -2.77 24.68
#